data_837af0c3d54668eb7925840a0c8388a3
#
_entry.id   837af0c3d54668eb7925840a0c8388a3
#
_cell.length_a   1.000
_cell.length_b   1.000
_cell.length_c   1.000
_cell.angle_alpha   90.00
_cell.angle_beta   90.00
_cell.angle_gamma   90.00
#
_symmetry.space_group_name_H-M   'P 1'
#
loop_
_entity.id
_entity.type
_entity.pdbx_description
1 polymer ?
#
loop_
_entity_poly.entity_id
_entity_poly.type
_entity_poly.pdbx_seq_one_letter_code
_entity_poly.pdbx_strand_id
1 'polypeptide(L)'
;MAVDVLTEIVIERPVAEVAAYAGEPGNAPEWYANIESVEWLTEPPIAVGSRMNFVAHFLGRRLAYTYEVIELVPLERLVMRTAQGPFPMETSYQWSAERDGATRMTLRNRGEPSGFAGVAGPLMAAAMRRANQKDLARLKALMESTG
;
A
#
# COMPACT_ATOMS: atom_id res chain seq x y z
N MET A 1 5.46 19.70 4.71
CA MET A 1 5.05 19.51 3.32
C MET A 1 4.16 18.28 3.23
N ALA A 2 2.90 18.47 2.88
CA ALA A 2 1.95 17.36 2.79
C ALA A 2 1.91 16.78 1.37
N VAL A 3 1.78 15.47 1.26
CA VAL A 3 1.55 14.79 0.00
C VAL A 3 0.27 13.98 0.08
N ASP A 4 -0.40 13.83 -1.06
CA ASP A 4 -1.62 13.03 -1.19
C ASP A 4 -1.64 12.50 -2.60
N VAL A 5 -1.36 11.19 -2.75
CA VAL A 5 -1.21 10.55 -4.05
C VAL A 5 -2.23 9.42 -4.17
N LEU A 6 -3.08 9.52 -5.18
CA LEU A 6 -4.08 8.49 -5.49
C LEU A 6 -3.75 7.86 -6.84
N THR A 7 -3.64 6.54 -6.85
CA THR A 7 -3.43 5.76 -8.07
C THR A 7 -4.45 4.64 -8.13
N GLU A 8 -4.74 4.14 -9.33
CA GLU A 8 -5.69 3.04 -9.48
C GLU A 8 -5.34 2.14 -10.65
N ILE A 9 -5.87 0.93 -10.62
CA ILE A 9 -5.69 -0.06 -11.68
C ILE A 9 -6.89 -0.99 -11.74
N VAL A 10 -7.12 -1.56 -12.91
CA VAL A 10 -8.12 -2.62 -13.08
C VAL A 10 -7.38 -3.95 -13.25
N ILE A 11 -7.73 -4.92 -12.40
CA ILE A 11 -7.13 -6.24 -12.40
C ILE A 11 -8.20 -7.25 -12.84
N GLU A 12 -7.89 -8.09 -13.82
CA GLU A 12 -8.83 -9.05 -14.38
C GLU A 12 -8.96 -10.29 -13.48
N ARG A 13 -9.38 -10.03 -12.22
CA ARG A 13 -9.63 -11.05 -11.20
C ARG A 13 -10.77 -10.58 -10.32
N PRO A 14 -11.54 -11.51 -9.72
CA PRO A 14 -12.64 -11.15 -8.81
C PRO A 14 -12.17 -10.40 -7.58
N VAL A 15 -13.05 -9.53 -7.07
CA VAL A 15 -12.75 -8.71 -5.87
C VAL A 15 -12.27 -9.57 -4.71
N ALA A 16 -12.89 -10.72 -4.46
CA ALA A 16 -12.51 -11.58 -3.35
C ALA A 16 -11.05 -12.02 -3.45
N GLU A 17 -10.58 -12.33 -4.65
CA GLU A 17 -9.18 -12.75 -4.84
C GLU A 17 -8.22 -11.57 -4.69
N VAL A 18 -8.53 -10.44 -5.31
CA VAL A 18 -7.66 -9.26 -5.27
C VAL A 18 -7.54 -8.72 -3.85
N ALA A 19 -8.67 -8.55 -3.16
CA ALA A 19 -8.66 -8.03 -1.81
C ALA A 19 -7.96 -8.97 -0.83
N ALA A 20 -8.13 -10.28 -0.99
CA ALA A 20 -7.46 -11.26 -0.14
C ALA A 20 -5.95 -11.22 -0.31
N TYR A 21 -5.47 -11.08 -1.54
CA TYR A 21 -4.03 -11.06 -1.81
C TYR A 21 -3.40 -9.71 -1.46
N ALA A 22 -3.96 -8.63 -1.98
CA ALA A 22 -3.40 -7.29 -1.79
C ALA A 22 -3.61 -6.77 -0.37
N GLY A 23 -4.67 -7.20 0.29
CA GLY A 23 -4.96 -6.81 1.67
C GLY A 23 -4.21 -7.60 2.72
N GLU A 24 -3.41 -8.60 2.32
CA GLU A 24 -2.58 -9.37 3.25
C GLU A 24 -1.20 -8.70 3.35
N PRO A 25 -0.86 -8.09 4.49
CA PRO A 25 0.42 -7.38 4.63
C PRO A 25 1.64 -8.23 4.34
N GLY A 26 1.59 -9.52 4.66
CA GLY A 26 2.69 -10.44 4.39
C GLY A 26 3.02 -10.60 2.92
N ASN A 27 2.08 -10.28 2.03
CA ASN A 27 2.30 -10.34 0.59
C ASN A 27 2.91 -9.05 0.01
N ALA A 28 2.96 -7.98 0.80
CA ALA A 28 3.44 -6.69 0.31
C ALA A 28 4.82 -6.76 -0.35
N PRO A 29 5.82 -7.48 0.18
CA PRO A 29 7.11 -7.56 -0.48
C PRO A 29 7.07 -8.19 -1.88
N GLU A 30 6.00 -8.91 -2.21
CA GLU A 30 5.87 -9.55 -3.52
C GLU A 30 5.48 -8.57 -4.61
N TRP A 31 4.67 -7.56 -4.28
CA TRP A 31 4.20 -6.63 -5.31
C TRP A 31 4.72 -5.19 -5.14
N TYR A 32 5.13 -4.79 -3.94
CA TYR A 32 5.83 -3.52 -3.77
C TYR A 32 7.31 -3.72 -4.10
N ALA A 33 7.81 -2.99 -5.06
CA ALA A 33 9.21 -3.11 -5.46
C ALA A 33 10.16 -2.66 -4.34
N ASN A 34 9.70 -1.74 -3.49
CA ASN A 34 10.54 -1.12 -2.48
C ASN A 34 10.24 -1.53 -1.04
N ILE A 35 9.30 -2.44 -0.80
CA ILE A 35 9.11 -3.01 0.54
C ILE A 35 9.97 -4.26 0.67
N GLU A 36 10.91 -4.21 1.60
CA GLU A 36 11.86 -5.29 1.84
C GLU A 36 11.27 -6.37 2.74
N SER A 37 10.59 -5.98 3.81
CA SER A 37 10.06 -6.94 4.77
C SER A 37 8.86 -6.40 5.52
N VAL A 38 8.04 -7.33 6.02
CA VAL A 38 6.90 -7.05 6.89
C VAL A 38 6.97 -8.01 8.06
N GLU A 39 6.91 -7.50 9.28
CA GLU A 39 6.90 -8.29 10.49
C GLU A 39 5.62 -8.01 11.28
N TRP A 40 4.81 -9.02 11.53
CA TRP A 40 3.62 -8.89 12.35
C TRP A 40 4.00 -8.69 13.81
N LEU A 41 3.45 -7.65 14.44
CA LEU A 41 3.60 -7.41 15.89
C LEU A 41 2.40 -7.93 16.67
N THR A 42 1.26 -8.10 16.01
CA THR A 42 0.05 -8.69 16.58
C THR A 42 -0.24 -9.97 15.83
N GLU A 43 -1.05 -10.84 16.39
CA GLU A 43 -1.37 -12.11 15.73
C GLU A 43 -2.29 -11.91 14.52
N PRO A 44 -2.03 -12.59 13.38
CA PRO A 44 -2.99 -12.63 12.29
C PRO A 44 -4.24 -13.39 12.72
N PRO A 45 -5.37 -13.23 12.03
CA PRO A 45 -5.54 -12.49 10.79
C PRO A 45 -5.62 -10.98 11.01
N ILE A 46 -5.52 -10.24 9.91
CA ILE A 46 -5.59 -8.78 9.93
C ILE A 46 -6.94 -8.32 10.49
N ALA A 47 -6.89 -7.31 11.36
CA ALA A 47 -8.07 -6.72 11.97
C ALA A 47 -7.74 -5.27 12.35
N VAL A 48 -8.77 -4.50 12.68
CA VAL A 48 -8.54 -3.16 13.23
C VAL A 48 -7.71 -3.30 14.51
N GLY A 49 -6.63 -2.52 14.60
CA GLY A 49 -5.68 -2.61 15.70
C GLY A 49 -4.46 -3.46 15.41
N SER A 50 -4.46 -4.24 14.32
CA SER A 50 -3.28 -4.99 13.91
C SER A 50 -2.11 -4.06 13.65
N ARG A 51 -0.91 -4.47 14.07
CA ARG A 51 0.31 -3.70 13.88
C ARG A 51 1.38 -4.54 13.20
N MET A 52 2.10 -3.91 12.28
CA MET A 52 3.17 -4.56 11.53
C MET A 52 4.33 -3.59 11.37
N ASN A 53 5.55 -4.12 11.45
CA ASN A 53 6.75 -3.36 11.11
C ASN A 53 7.07 -3.56 9.64
N PHE A 54 7.20 -2.44 8.93
CA PHE A 54 7.58 -2.44 7.52
C PHE A 54 9.00 -1.89 7.39
N VAL A 55 9.77 -2.49 6.49
CA VAL A 55 11.05 -1.93 6.06
C VAL A 55 10.96 -1.69 4.56
N ALA A 56 11.20 -0.46 4.15
CA ALA A 56 11.09 -0.06 2.76
C ALA A 56 12.28 0.83 2.36
N HIS A 57 12.46 0.97 1.05
CA HIS A 57 13.46 1.88 0.48
C HIS A 57 12.77 2.86 -0.44
N PHE A 58 13.05 4.14 -0.28
CA PHE A 58 12.45 5.17 -1.12
C PHE A 58 13.40 6.35 -1.26
N LEU A 59 13.65 6.75 -2.48
CA LEU A 59 14.56 7.86 -2.81
C LEU A 59 15.92 7.72 -2.12
N GLY A 60 16.47 6.51 -2.13
CA GLY A 60 17.79 6.23 -1.56
C GLY A 60 17.82 6.09 -0.04
N ARG A 61 16.67 6.13 0.63
CA ARG A 61 16.61 6.00 2.08
C ARG A 61 15.94 4.70 2.48
N ARG A 62 16.48 4.06 3.52
CA ARG A 62 15.85 2.92 4.17
C ARG A 62 14.90 3.46 5.24
N LEU A 63 13.64 3.05 5.16
CA LEU A 63 12.59 3.50 6.06
C LEU A 63 12.10 2.31 6.87
N ALA A 64 12.10 2.44 8.18
CA ALA A 64 11.51 1.45 9.08
C ALA A 64 10.36 2.14 9.82
N TYR A 65 9.16 1.56 9.73
CA TYR A 65 7.99 2.16 10.36
C TYR A 65 7.01 1.09 10.78
N THR A 66 6.16 1.44 11.75
CA THR A 66 5.09 0.58 12.21
C THR A 66 3.77 1.13 11.71
N TYR A 67 3.02 0.30 10.98
CA TYR A 67 1.65 0.62 10.58
C TYR A 67 0.66 -0.03 11.52
N GLU A 68 -0.42 0.68 11.79
CA GLU A 68 -1.57 0.15 12.52
C GLU A 68 -2.78 0.22 11.60
N VAL A 69 -3.55 -0.87 11.56
CA VAL A 69 -4.81 -0.92 10.82
C VAL A 69 -5.85 -0.11 11.60
N ILE A 70 -6.37 0.93 10.97
CA ILE A 70 -7.36 1.81 11.61
C ILE A 70 -8.76 1.63 11.02
N GLU A 71 -8.87 1.01 9.85
CA GLU A 71 -10.15 0.70 9.24
C GLU A 71 -10.00 -0.56 8.39
N LEU A 72 -10.97 -1.46 8.51
CA LEU A 72 -11.01 -2.67 7.69
C LEU A 72 -12.46 -3.02 7.40
N VAL A 73 -12.83 -2.89 6.13
CA VAL A 73 -14.13 -3.36 5.62
C VAL A 73 -13.79 -4.49 4.64
N PRO A 74 -14.07 -5.74 4.99
CA PRO A 74 -13.68 -6.88 4.16
C PRO A 74 -14.12 -6.72 2.71
N LEU A 75 -13.22 -6.99 1.77
CA LEU A 75 -13.41 -6.89 0.32
C LEU A 75 -13.61 -5.47 -0.22
N GLU A 76 -13.62 -4.46 0.66
CA GLU A 76 -13.89 -3.09 0.23
C GLU A 76 -12.77 -2.10 0.55
N ARG A 77 -12.26 -2.14 1.79
CA ARG A 77 -11.33 -1.08 2.23
C ARG A 77 -10.39 -1.57 3.32
N LEU A 78 -9.15 -1.13 3.22
CA LEU A 78 -8.14 -1.29 4.26
C LEU A 78 -7.39 0.03 4.41
N VAL A 79 -7.36 0.57 5.63
CA VAL A 79 -6.61 1.81 5.92
C VAL A 79 -5.61 1.52 7.04
N MET A 80 -4.36 1.88 6.79
CA MET A 80 -3.27 1.75 7.75
C MET A 80 -2.59 3.10 7.90
N ARG A 81 -2.14 3.40 9.12
CA ARG A 81 -1.36 4.62 9.32
C ARG A 81 -0.21 4.38 10.29
N THR A 82 0.77 5.24 10.24
CA THR A 82 1.97 5.15 11.06
C THR A 82 1.63 5.27 12.53
N ALA A 83 1.98 4.25 13.31
CA ALA A 83 1.99 4.32 14.77
C ALA A 83 3.35 4.80 15.24
N GLN A 84 4.42 4.38 14.56
CA GLN A 84 5.79 4.82 14.79
C GLN A 84 6.52 4.86 13.46
N GLY A 85 7.40 5.85 13.30
CA GLY A 85 8.20 5.94 12.10
C GLY A 85 8.80 7.33 11.93
N PRO A 86 9.56 7.53 10.85
CA PRO A 86 10.26 8.80 10.62
C PRO A 86 9.32 9.97 10.30
N PHE A 87 8.10 9.69 9.82
CA PHE A 87 7.11 10.73 9.51
C PHE A 87 5.72 10.13 9.46
N PRO A 88 4.66 10.96 9.63
CA PRO A 88 3.28 10.47 9.56
C PRO A 88 2.89 10.09 8.13
N MET A 89 2.33 8.91 7.95
CA MET A 89 1.84 8.41 6.66
C MET A 89 0.57 7.61 6.86
N GLU A 90 -0.30 7.63 5.83
CA GLU A 90 -1.49 6.82 5.80
C GLU A 90 -1.60 6.16 4.41
N THR A 91 -1.85 4.87 4.38
CA THR A 91 -2.05 4.11 3.15
C THR A 91 -3.44 3.52 3.16
N SER A 92 -4.19 3.76 2.08
CA SER A 92 -5.55 3.24 1.92
C SER A 92 -5.65 2.42 0.66
N TYR A 93 -6.27 1.25 0.78
CA TYR A 93 -6.66 0.43 -0.37
C TYR A 93 -8.18 0.41 -0.44
N GLN A 94 -8.73 0.52 -1.64
CA GLN A 94 -10.15 0.29 -1.89
C GLN A 94 -10.29 -0.65 -3.08
N TRP A 95 -11.26 -1.55 -2.99
CA TRP A 95 -11.57 -2.51 -4.04
C TRP A 95 -13.03 -2.42 -4.38
N SER A 96 -13.34 -2.48 -5.67
CA SER A 96 -14.74 -2.52 -6.14
C SER A 96 -14.79 -3.33 -7.44
N ALA A 97 -15.94 -3.92 -7.72
CA ALA A 97 -16.12 -4.63 -8.96
C ALA A 97 -16.17 -3.63 -10.13
N GLU A 98 -15.26 -3.81 -11.12
CA GLU A 98 -15.30 -3.06 -12.36
C GLU A 98 -16.37 -3.67 -13.28
N ARG A 99 -16.39 -5.01 -13.28
CA ARG A 99 -17.36 -5.87 -13.96
C ARG A 99 -17.18 -7.26 -13.40
N ASP A 100 -17.97 -8.22 -13.84
CA ASP A 100 -17.81 -9.61 -13.39
C ASP A 100 -16.39 -10.08 -13.69
N GLY A 101 -15.72 -10.58 -12.66
CA GLY A 101 -14.36 -11.11 -12.78
C GLY A 101 -13.26 -10.06 -12.88
N ALA A 102 -13.58 -8.78 -12.69
CA ALA A 102 -12.57 -7.71 -12.72
C ALA A 102 -12.75 -6.76 -11.57
N THR A 103 -11.65 -6.26 -11.04
CA THR A 103 -11.61 -5.41 -9.87
C THR A 103 -10.92 -4.09 -10.18
N ARG A 104 -11.53 -2.99 -9.75
CA ARG A 104 -10.85 -1.70 -9.65
C ARG A 104 -10.26 -1.57 -8.27
N MET A 105 -8.96 -1.36 -8.20
CA MET A 105 -8.25 -1.13 -6.95
C MET A 105 -7.66 0.28 -6.94
N THR A 106 -7.90 1.00 -5.85
CA THR A 106 -7.24 2.28 -5.61
C THR A 106 -6.22 2.14 -4.50
N LEU A 107 -5.13 2.87 -4.64
CA LEU A 107 -4.06 2.97 -3.66
C LEU A 107 -3.81 4.44 -3.40
N ARG A 108 -4.00 4.86 -2.17
CA ARG A 108 -3.80 6.25 -1.78
C ARG A 108 -2.76 6.31 -0.67
N ASN A 109 -1.76 7.17 -0.88
CA ASN A 109 -0.78 7.49 0.15
C ASN A 109 -0.85 8.97 0.44
N ARG A 110 -0.97 9.32 1.71
CA ARG A 110 -0.93 10.71 2.14
C ARG A 110 -0.16 10.84 3.43
N GLY A 111 0.48 11.99 3.62
CA GLY A 111 1.26 12.23 4.82
C GLY A 111 2.17 13.42 4.67
N GLU A 112 3.10 13.53 5.61
CA GLU A 112 4.06 14.63 5.64
C GLU A 112 5.48 14.04 5.69
N PRO A 113 6.05 13.67 4.53
CA PRO A 113 7.36 13.05 4.50
C PRO A 113 8.47 14.06 4.79
N SER A 114 8.83 14.16 6.06
CA SER A 114 9.99 14.91 6.49
C SER A 114 11.24 14.02 6.36
N GLY A 115 12.40 14.62 6.33
CA GLY A 115 13.64 13.84 6.19
C GLY A 115 14.06 13.56 4.76
N PHE A 116 13.28 14.04 3.78
CA PHE A 116 13.68 14.07 2.37
C PHE A 116 14.02 15.51 2.00
N ALA A 117 14.94 16.10 2.79
CA ALA A 117 15.34 17.49 2.62
C ALA A 117 15.86 17.73 1.19
N GLY A 118 15.43 18.84 0.60
CA GLY A 118 15.80 19.18 -0.76
C GLY A 118 14.85 18.63 -1.84
N VAL A 119 13.89 17.79 -1.46
CA VAL A 119 12.88 17.30 -2.41
C VAL A 119 11.61 18.12 -2.24
N ALA A 120 11.24 18.88 -3.28
CA ALA A 120 10.02 19.69 -3.28
C ALA A 120 8.76 18.80 -3.27
N GLY A 121 7.67 19.31 -2.69
CA GLY A 121 6.40 18.59 -2.61
C GLY A 121 5.92 18.00 -3.94
N PRO A 122 5.89 18.77 -5.05
CA PRO A 122 5.49 18.22 -6.34
C PRO A 122 6.39 17.10 -6.84
N LEU A 123 7.70 17.17 -6.58
CA LEU A 123 8.63 16.11 -6.96
C LEU A 123 8.44 14.87 -6.09
N MET A 124 8.17 15.05 -4.79
CA MET A 124 7.87 13.96 -3.89
C MET A 124 6.59 13.23 -4.33
N ALA A 125 5.53 13.99 -4.60
CA ALA A 125 4.26 13.42 -5.06
C ALA A 125 4.43 12.68 -6.38
N ALA A 126 5.20 13.23 -7.31
CA ALA A 126 5.48 12.59 -8.60
C ALA A 126 6.23 11.27 -8.41
N ALA A 127 7.24 11.25 -7.52
CA ALA A 127 8.02 10.04 -7.25
C ALA A 127 7.13 8.96 -6.61
N MET A 128 6.28 9.35 -5.65
CA MET A 128 5.35 8.41 -5.01
C MET A 128 4.33 7.86 -6.00
N ARG A 129 3.78 8.72 -6.86
CA ARG A 129 2.81 8.28 -7.88
C ARG A 129 3.45 7.28 -8.82
N ARG A 130 4.68 7.56 -9.27
CA ARG A 130 5.40 6.66 -10.16
C ARG A 130 5.66 5.31 -9.49
N ALA A 131 6.10 5.32 -8.23
CA ALA A 131 6.35 4.09 -7.48
C ALA A 131 5.06 3.30 -7.30
N ASN A 132 3.97 3.96 -6.91
CA ASN A 132 2.69 3.29 -6.70
C ASN A 132 2.12 2.71 -7.99
N GLN A 133 2.27 3.41 -9.12
CA GLN A 133 1.83 2.90 -10.41
C GLN A 133 2.60 1.65 -10.82
N LYS A 134 3.90 1.62 -10.58
CA LYS A 134 4.72 0.43 -10.85
C LYS A 134 4.31 -0.74 -9.95
N ASP A 135 4.04 -0.46 -8.69
CA ASP A 135 3.64 -1.49 -7.74
C ASP A 135 2.27 -2.09 -8.11
N LEU A 136 1.31 -1.25 -8.48
CA LEU A 136 0.01 -1.74 -8.93
C LEU A 136 0.11 -2.54 -10.23
N ALA A 137 0.99 -2.11 -11.15
CA ALA A 137 1.20 -2.86 -12.39
C ALA A 137 1.79 -4.24 -12.10
N ARG A 138 2.70 -4.34 -11.13
CA ARG A 138 3.27 -5.61 -10.70
C ARG A 138 2.22 -6.49 -10.04
N LEU A 139 1.38 -5.92 -9.19
CA LEU A 139 0.27 -6.63 -8.57
C LEU A 139 -0.65 -7.22 -9.64
N LYS A 140 -1.03 -6.40 -10.62
CA LYS A 140 -1.86 -6.85 -11.74
C LYS A 140 -1.21 -8.03 -12.47
N ALA A 141 0.08 -7.91 -12.79
CA ALA A 141 0.80 -8.97 -13.50
C ALA A 141 0.83 -10.26 -12.67
N LEU A 142 1.09 -10.16 -11.37
CA LEU A 142 1.12 -11.33 -10.48
C LEU A 142 -0.24 -12.00 -10.40
N MET A 143 -1.30 -11.20 -10.22
CA MET A 143 -2.64 -11.73 -10.08
C MET A 143 -3.13 -12.39 -11.37
N GLU A 144 -2.89 -11.76 -12.51
CA GLU A 144 -3.39 -12.26 -13.79
C GLU A 144 -2.58 -13.45 -14.32
N SER A 145 -1.35 -13.64 -13.86
CA SER A 145 -0.53 -14.75 -14.28
C SER A 145 -0.88 -16.06 -13.57
N THR A 146 -1.57 -16.00 -12.44
CA THR A 146 -1.91 -17.19 -11.64
C THR A 146 -3.24 -17.82 -12.05
N GLY A 147 -3.90 -17.24 -13.01
CA GLY A 147 -5.18 -17.73 -13.51
C GLY A 147 -5.07 -18.85 -14.46
#